data_5241277d02ee0d14da283a39534b3636
#
_entry.id   5241277d02ee0d14da283a39534b3636
#
_cell.length_a   1.000
_cell.length_b   1.000
_cell.length_c   1.000
_cell.angle_alpha   90.00
_cell.angle_beta   90.00
_cell.angle_gamma   90.00
#
_symmetry.space_group_name_H-M   'P 1'
#
loop_
_entity.id
_entity.type
_entity.pdbx_description
1 polymer ?
#
loop_
_entity_poly.entity_id
_entity_poly.type
_entity_poly.pdbx_seq_one_letter_code
_entity_poly.pdbx_strand_id
1 'polypeptide(L)'
;MTQPSLLHHELVALRGDAARRPPHRAPAVDRSRRRRLGLPALPRRREAESERILATVLFTDIVGSTARAAQLGDRAWRDVLTAHDRAVRAIAARHHGRLVKLTGDGSLVAFAGPGRAIAGAQAIRAAVAPLGLQIRAGLHAGECERLGTDLGGLVLHIGARVAASAMPGEIRVSRTVADLVVGSPLEFEARGEHELRGVPGRWELYAVSG
;
A
#
# COMPACT_ATOMS: atom_id res chain seq x y z
N MET A 1 19.73 13.82 7.54
CA MET A 1 18.34 14.29 7.40
C MET A 1 17.75 13.56 6.20
N THR A 2 16.95 12.54 6.43
CA THR A 2 16.36 11.69 5.39
C THR A 2 15.11 12.37 4.86
N GLN A 3 15.11 12.76 3.58
CA GLN A 3 13.91 13.31 2.94
C GLN A 3 12.80 12.25 2.92
N PRO A 4 11.55 12.62 3.18
CA PRO A 4 10.42 11.69 3.12
C PRO A 4 10.20 11.22 1.68
N SER A 5 10.00 9.91 1.49
CA SER A 5 9.72 9.30 0.19
C SER A 5 8.38 9.79 -0.37
N LEU A 6 8.16 9.60 -1.69
CA LEU A 6 6.90 9.92 -2.37
C LEU A 6 5.67 9.26 -1.72
N LEU A 7 5.83 8.08 -1.12
CA LEU A 7 4.80 7.45 -0.28
C LEU A 7 4.34 8.38 0.86
N HIS A 8 5.23 9.21 1.38
CA HIS A 8 4.90 10.17 2.43
C HIS A 8 4.02 11.32 1.90
N HIS A 9 4.30 11.81 0.70
CA HIS A 9 3.53 12.88 0.07
C HIS A 9 2.14 12.42 -0.37
N GLU A 10 2.00 11.22 -0.94
CA GLU A 10 0.69 10.69 -1.34
C GLU A 10 -0.22 10.36 -0.15
N LEU A 11 0.34 9.84 0.95
CA LEU A 11 -0.43 9.64 2.19
C LEU A 11 -0.89 10.96 2.83
N VAL A 12 -0.15 12.05 2.63
CA VAL A 12 -0.56 13.40 3.04
C VAL A 12 -1.64 13.96 2.10
N ALA A 13 -1.55 13.69 0.79
CA ALA A 13 -2.56 14.08 -0.20
C ALA A 13 -3.90 13.38 0.03
N LEU A 14 -3.90 12.10 0.40
CA LEU A 14 -5.11 11.37 0.78
C LEU A 14 -5.79 11.94 2.04
N ARG A 15 -5.03 12.60 2.94
CA ARG A 15 -5.60 13.33 4.09
C ARG A 15 -6.11 14.73 3.73
N GLY A 16 -5.52 15.39 2.73
CA GLY A 16 -5.85 16.77 2.37
C GLY A 16 -7.21 16.91 1.69
N ASP A 17 -7.63 15.91 0.93
CA ASP A 17 -8.87 16.00 0.14
C ASP A 17 -10.12 15.60 0.96
N ALA A 18 -9.97 14.79 2.00
CA ALA A 18 -11.10 14.44 2.88
C ALA A 18 -11.48 15.53 3.90
N ALA A 19 -10.54 16.45 4.23
CA ALA A 19 -10.73 17.43 5.31
C ALA A 19 -11.06 18.86 4.84
N ARG A 20 -11.07 19.15 3.53
CA ARG A 20 -11.20 20.53 3.02
C ARG A 20 -12.43 20.82 2.13
N ARG A 21 -13.34 19.89 1.96
CA ARG A 21 -14.64 20.23 1.40
C ARG A 21 -15.68 20.26 2.50
N PRO A 22 -16.25 21.45 2.83
CA PRO A 22 -17.51 21.47 3.56
C PRO A 22 -18.51 20.70 2.68
N PRO A 23 -19.43 19.93 3.27
CA PRO A 23 -20.44 19.25 2.48
C PRO A 23 -21.20 20.34 1.73
N HIS A 24 -20.99 20.44 0.41
CA HIS A 24 -21.92 21.13 -0.45
C HIS A 24 -23.26 20.40 -0.27
N ARG A 25 -24.11 20.93 0.59
CA ARG A 25 -25.52 20.58 0.59
C ARG A 25 -26.00 20.87 -0.83
N ALA A 26 -26.03 19.84 -1.65
CA ALA A 26 -26.81 19.89 -2.86
C ALA A 26 -28.22 20.32 -2.44
N PRO A 27 -28.86 21.28 -3.13
CA PRO A 27 -30.21 21.72 -2.80
C PRO A 27 -31.08 20.47 -2.74
N ALA A 28 -31.82 20.32 -1.64
CA ALA A 28 -32.70 19.18 -1.44
C ALA A 28 -33.65 19.13 -2.65
N VAL A 29 -33.45 18.14 -3.51
CA VAL A 29 -34.35 17.91 -4.64
C VAL A 29 -35.68 17.59 -4.05
N ASP A 30 -36.62 18.51 -4.21
CA ASP A 30 -38.01 18.34 -3.70
C ASP A 30 -38.64 17.12 -4.38
N ARG A 31 -38.62 16.00 -3.64
CA ARG A 31 -39.15 14.71 -4.07
C ARG A 31 -40.64 14.75 -4.34
N SER A 32 -41.36 15.73 -3.74
CA SER A 32 -42.80 15.91 -3.91
C SER A 32 -43.16 16.46 -5.30
N ARG A 33 -42.32 17.31 -5.86
CA ARG A 33 -42.46 17.86 -7.23
C ARG A 33 -42.32 16.82 -8.33
N ARG A 34 -41.38 15.86 -8.16
CA ARG A 34 -41.15 14.80 -9.15
C ARG A 34 -42.31 13.81 -9.26
N ARG A 35 -42.98 13.51 -8.13
CA ARG A 35 -44.16 12.64 -8.12
C ARG A 35 -45.33 13.23 -8.89
N ARG A 36 -45.48 14.56 -8.86
CA ARG A 36 -46.56 15.26 -9.61
C ARG A 36 -46.31 15.33 -11.12
N LEU A 37 -45.06 15.17 -11.56
CA LEU A 37 -44.66 15.23 -12.97
C LEU A 37 -44.54 13.87 -13.64
N GLY A 38 -44.91 12.77 -12.96
CA GLY A 38 -44.82 11.41 -13.53
C GLY A 38 -43.41 10.96 -13.91
N LEU A 39 -42.37 11.65 -13.41
CA LEU A 39 -40.99 11.31 -13.74
C LEU A 39 -40.56 10.04 -13.01
N PRO A 40 -39.86 9.09 -13.69
CA PRO A 40 -39.35 7.90 -13.06
C PRO A 40 -38.43 8.25 -11.90
N ALA A 41 -38.48 7.47 -10.82
CA ALA A 41 -37.59 7.63 -9.70
C ALA A 41 -36.13 7.54 -10.22
N LEU A 42 -35.31 8.52 -9.85
CA LEU A 42 -33.88 8.40 -10.12
C LEU A 42 -33.40 7.10 -9.50
N PRO A 43 -32.65 6.27 -10.24
CA PRO A 43 -32.05 5.09 -9.64
C PRO A 43 -31.28 5.56 -8.40
N ARG A 44 -31.57 4.96 -7.25
CA ARG A 44 -30.72 5.14 -6.07
C ARG A 44 -29.32 4.79 -6.53
N ARG A 45 -28.39 5.75 -6.51
CA ARG A 45 -26.97 5.43 -6.57
C ARG A 45 -26.80 4.37 -5.49
N ARG A 46 -26.59 3.11 -5.88
CA ARG A 46 -26.09 2.12 -4.95
C ARG A 46 -24.82 2.74 -4.41
N GLU A 47 -24.85 3.17 -3.16
CA GLU A 47 -23.61 3.34 -2.40
C GLU A 47 -22.93 2.01 -2.62
N ALA A 48 -21.77 2.04 -3.26
CA ALA A 48 -20.99 0.83 -3.48
C ALA A 48 -20.78 0.26 -2.08
N GLU A 49 -21.46 -0.85 -1.76
CA GLU A 49 -21.30 -1.53 -0.49
C GLU A 49 -19.81 -1.81 -0.39
N SER A 50 -19.13 -1.12 0.52
CA SER A 50 -17.71 -1.35 0.77
C SER A 50 -17.63 -2.74 1.39
N GLU A 51 -17.12 -3.69 0.63
CA GLU A 51 -16.92 -5.04 1.11
C GLU A 51 -15.66 -5.07 1.98
N ARG A 52 -15.80 -5.51 3.22
CA ARG A 52 -14.65 -5.75 4.10
C ARG A 52 -14.03 -7.09 3.78
N ILE A 53 -12.74 -7.09 3.53
CA ILE A 53 -11.96 -8.27 3.24
C ILE A 53 -10.73 -8.32 4.13
N LEU A 54 -10.35 -9.52 4.59
CA LEU A 54 -9.06 -9.73 5.22
C LEU A 54 -7.98 -9.82 4.14
N ALA A 55 -6.94 -9.00 4.23
CA ALA A 55 -5.84 -9.03 3.29
C ALA A 55 -4.49 -8.75 3.98
N THR A 56 -3.42 -9.26 3.40
CA THR A 56 -2.06 -8.83 3.71
C THR A 56 -1.61 -7.82 2.67
N VAL A 57 -1.28 -6.62 3.11
CA VAL A 57 -0.78 -5.55 2.24
C VAL A 57 0.74 -5.52 2.30
N LEU A 58 1.35 -5.43 1.12
CA LEU A 58 2.77 -5.23 0.91
C LEU A 58 2.99 -3.86 0.30
N PHE A 59 3.73 -3.02 0.98
CA PHE A 59 4.28 -1.78 0.44
C PHE A 59 5.75 -1.96 0.13
N THR A 60 6.18 -1.47 -1.01
CA THR A 60 7.61 -1.36 -1.37
C THR A 60 7.95 0.09 -1.71
N ASP A 61 9.21 0.47 -1.54
CA ASP A 61 9.71 1.81 -1.82
C ASP A 61 11.19 1.72 -2.24
N ILE A 62 11.57 2.39 -3.33
CA ILE A 62 12.95 2.41 -3.83
C ILE A 62 13.78 3.35 -2.94
N VAL A 63 14.87 2.83 -2.40
CA VAL A 63 15.78 3.60 -1.54
C VAL A 63 16.53 4.62 -2.38
N GLY A 64 16.45 5.90 -1.97
CA GLY A 64 17.20 6.98 -2.60
C GLY A 64 16.77 7.28 -4.05
N SER A 65 15.51 7.04 -4.40
CA SER A 65 14.93 7.22 -5.75
C SER A 65 15.24 8.59 -6.34
N THR A 66 15.10 9.68 -5.56
CA THR A 66 15.39 11.04 -6.01
C THR A 66 16.86 11.24 -6.38
N ALA A 67 17.79 10.74 -5.55
CA ALA A 67 19.23 10.85 -5.84
C ALA A 67 19.61 10.00 -7.06
N ARG A 68 19.01 8.83 -7.21
CA ARG A 68 19.17 7.95 -8.37
C ARG A 68 18.67 8.62 -9.66
N ALA A 69 17.50 9.23 -9.61
CA ALA A 69 16.93 9.97 -10.74
C ALA A 69 17.86 11.12 -11.17
N ALA A 70 18.38 11.87 -10.20
CA ALA A 70 19.33 12.96 -10.48
C ALA A 70 20.65 12.47 -11.11
N GLN A 71 21.14 11.28 -10.71
CA GLN A 71 22.37 10.69 -11.25
C GLN A 71 22.19 10.15 -12.68
N LEU A 72 21.06 9.48 -12.94
CA LEU A 72 20.81 8.79 -14.22
C LEU A 72 20.22 9.72 -15.28
N GLY A 73 19.57 10.78 -14.86
CA GLY A 73 18.74 11.63 -15.72
C GLY A 73 17.39 10.99 -16.06
N ASP A 74 16.45 11.82 -16.50
CA ASP A 74 15.04 11.47 -16.64
C ASP A 74 14.75 10.27 -17.56
N ARG A 75 15.52 10.13 -18.64
CA ARG A 75 15.30 9.05 -19.62
C ARG A 75 15.71 7.70 -19.04
N ALA A 76 16.95 7.59 -18.56
CA ALA A 76 17.45 6.34 -18.01
C ALA A 76 16.69 5.95 -16.73
N TRP A 77 16.32 6.93 -15.90
CA TRP A 77 15.49 6.69 -14.73
C TRP A 77 14.12 6.12 -15.09
N ARG A 78 13.45 6.64 -16.12
CA ARG A 78 12.20 6.09 -16.64
C ARG A 78 12.32 4.65 -17.11
N ASP A 79 13.43 4.31 -17.78
CA ASP A 79 13.67 2.94 -18.24
C ASP A 79 13.84 1.98 -17.04
N VAL A 80 14.57 2.40 -16.00
CA VAL A 80 14.72 1.67 -14.73
C VAL A 80 13.37 1.47 -14.03
N LEU A 81 12.57 2.53 -13.90
CA LEU A 81 11.23 2.42 -13.30
C LEU A 81 10.31 1.50 -14.11
N THR A 82 10.39 1.54 -15.43
CA THR A 82 9.61 0.64 -16.30
C THR A 82 9.98 -0.82 -16.07
N ALA A 83 11.29 -1.11 -15.90
CA ALA A 83 11.76 -2.45 -15.59
C ALA A 83 11.33 -2.90 -14.19
N HIS A 84 11.44 -2.01 -13.19
CA HIS A 84 10.96 -2.22 -11.83
C HIS A 84 9.46 -2.56 -11.83
N ASP A 85 8.63 -1.76 -12.45
CA ASP A 85 7.18 -1.94 -12.49
C ASP A 85 6.77 -3.24 -13.16
N ARG A 86 7.48 -3.61 -14.22
CA ARG A 86 7.28 -4.90 -14.90
C ARG A 86 7.60 -6.07 -13.97
N ALA A 87 8.70 -5.99 -13.23
CA ALA A 87 9.11 -7.01 -12.27
C ALA A 87 8.06 -7.14 -11.15
N VAL A 88 7.63 -6.02 -10.56
CA VAL A 88 6.60 -6.01 -9.51
C VAL A 88 5.29 -6.64 -9.99
N ARG A 89 4.80 -6.28 -11.19
CA ARG A 89 3.57 -6.85 -11.78
C ARG A 89 3.69 -8.36 -11.97
N ALA A 90 4.79 -8.81 -12.56
CA ALA A 90 5.01 -10.23 -12.85
C ALA A 90 5.09 -11.06 -11.57
N ILE A 91 5.78 -10.55 -10.54
CA ILE A 91 5.97 -11.24 -9.27
C ILE A 91 4.65 -11.23 -8.47
N ALA A 92 3.94 -10.11 -8.41
CA ALA A 92 2.63 -10.05 -7.78
C ALA A 92 1.70 -11.13 -8.35
N ALA A 93 1.60 -11.23 -9.68
CA ALA A 93 0.78 -12.24 -10.34
C ALA A 93 1.25 -13.68 -10.03
N ARG A 94 2.57 -13.94 -10.07
CA ARG A 94 3.15 -15.27 -9.78
C ARG A 94 2.84 -15.72 -8.35
N HIS A 95 2.84 -14.82 -7.39
CA HIS A 95 2.55 -15.11 -5.99
C HIS A 95 1.06 -14.94 -5.63
N HIS A 96 0.18 -14.88 -6.64
CA HIS A 96 -1.27 -14.70 -6.48
C HIS A 96 -1.64 -13.43 -5.69
N GLY A 97 -0.83 -12.39 -5.82
CA GLY A 97 -1.10 -11.06 -5.31
C GLY A 97 -1.79 -10.19 -6.35
N ARG A 98 -2.56 -9.24 -5.89
CA ARG A 98 -3.19 -8.21 -6.71
C ARG A 98 -2.40 -6.91 -6.58
N LEU A 99 -1.80 -6.45 -7.66
CA LEU A 99 -1.22 -5.10 -7.68
C LEU A 99 -2.38 -4.09 -7.59
N VAL A 100 -2.38 -3.31 -6.51
CA VAL A 100 -3.38 -2.28 -6.25
C VAL A 100 -2.95 -0.97 -6.89
N LYS A 101 -1.69 -0.55 -6.66
CA LYS A 101 -1.17 0.73 -7.11
C LYS A 101 0.34 0.69 -7.29
N LEU A 102 0.83 1.45 -8.27
CA LEU A 102 2.22 1.90 -8.37
C LEU A 102 2.26 3.38 -7.96
N THR A 103 3.25 3.78 -7.17
CA THR A 103 3.36 5.13 -6.59
C THR A 103 4.58 5.89 -7.11
N GLY A 104 5.01 5.58 -8.33
CA GLY A 104 6.22 6.15 -8.94
C GLY A 104 7.47 5.35 -8.55
N ASP A 105 7.95 5.47 -7.33
CA ASP A 105 9.11 4.74 -6.81
C ASP A 105 8.73 3.59 -5.85
N GLY A 106 7.45 3.30 -5.71
CA GLY A 106 6.95 2.25 -4.84
C GLY A 106 5.77 1.49 -5.38
N SER A 107 5.30 0.51 -4.62
CA SER A 107 4.13 -0.27 -4.98
C SER A 107 3.29 -0.66 -3.77
N LEU A 108 2.00 -0.88 -4.03
CA LEU A 108 1.06 -1.53 -3.11
C LEU A 108 0.53 -2.79 -3.76
N VAL A 109 0.78 -3.93 -3.14
CA VAL A 109 0.26 -5.23 -3.55
C VAL A 109 -0.53 -5.85 -2.41
N ALA A 110 -1.69 -6.42 -2.71
CA ALA A 110 -2.53 -7.13 -1.74
C ALA A 110 -2.48 -8.63 -2.00
N PHE A 111 -2.44 -9.40 -0.91
CA PHE A 111 -2.40 -10.86 -0.93
C PHE A 111 -3.48 -11.42 0.00
N ALA A 112 -3.99 -12.61 -0.32
CA ALA A 112 -4.94 -13.31 0.55
C ALA A 112 -4.29 -13.89 1.82
N GLY A 113 -2.95 -14.01 1.85
CA GLY A 113 -2.23 -14.56 3.00
C GLY A 113 -0.79 -14.07 3.12
N PRO A 114 -0.27 -14.01 4.37
CA PRO A 114 1.02 -13.39 4.66
C PRO A 114 2.22 -14.17 4.11
N GLY A 115 2.19 -15.49 4.08
CA GLY A 115 3.29 -16.29 3.53
C GLY A 115 3.57 -15.97 2.05
N ARG A 116 2.50 -15.83 1.24
CA ARG A 116 2.62 -15.41 -0.17
C ARG A 116 3.10 -13.98 -0.30
N ALA A 117 2.68 -13.11 0.59
CA ALA A 117 3.10 -11.71 0.61
C ALA A 117 4.60 -11.58 0.92
N ILE A 118 5.12 -12.34 1.90
CA ILE A 118 6.54 -12.39 2.24
C ILE A 118 7.35 -12.94 1.06
N ALA A 119 6.95 -14.07 0.49
CA ALA A 119 7.62 -14.65 -0.68
C ALA A 119 7.62 -13.69 -1.87
N GLY A 120 6.51 -12.97 -2.09
CA GLY A 120 6.43 -11.91 -3.10
C GLY A 120 7.40 -10.77 -2.83
N ALA A 121 7.52 -10.31 -1.58
CA ALA A 121 8.45 -9.26 -1.19
C ALA A 121 9.93 -9.67 -1.40
N GLN A 122 10.28 -10.90 -1.01
CA GLN A 122 11.62 -11.46 -1.25
C GLN A 122 11.94 -11.56 -2.74
N ALA A 123 10.98 -12.03 -3.55
CA ALA A 123 11.13 -12.13 -4.99
C ALA A 123 11.28 -10.75 -5.66
N ILE A 124 10.50 -9.73 -5.23
CA ILE A 124 10.65 -8.36 -5.75
C ILE A 124 12.04 -7.83 -5.39
N ARG A 125 12.48 -7.95 -4.13
CA ARG A 125 13.82 -7.53 -3.68
C ARG A 125 14.92 -8.14 -4.56
N ALA A 126 14.84 -9.43 -4.81
CA ALA A 126 15.82 -10.14 -5.66
C ALA A 126 15.77 -9.69 -7.12
N ALA A 127 14.59 -9.48 -7.69
CA ALA A 127 14.41 -9.10 -9.08
C ALA A 127 14.87 -7.68 -9.40
N VAL A 128 14.80 -6.75 -8.44
CA VAL A 128 15.22 -5.36 -8.66
C VAL A 128 16.71 -5.13 -8.38
N ALA A 129 17.38 -6.03 -7.67
CA ALA A 129 18.82 -5.92 -7.36
C ALA A 129 19.70 -5.81 -8.63
N PRO A 130 19.47 -6.58 -9.72
CA PRO A 130 20.23 -6.44 -10.96
C PRO A 130 20.01 -5.09 -11.67
N LEU A 131 18.93 -4.36 -11.35
CA LEU A 131 18.68 -3.00 -11.83
C LEU A 131 19.48 -1.94 -11.06
N GLY A 132 20.30 -2.38 -10.10
CA GLY A 132 21.03 -1.52 -9.18
C GLY A 132 20.12 -0.85 -8.15
N LEU A 133 18.91 -1.36 -7.93
CA LEU A 133 17.96 -0.82 -6.97
C LEU A 133 18.00 -1.59 -5.66
N GLN A 134 17.89 -0.85 -4.57
CA GLN A 134 17.51 -1.37 -3.26
C GLN A 134 16.09 -0.91 -2.94
N ILE A 135 15.29 -1.80 -2.38
CA ILE A 135 13.96 -1.46 -1.89
C ILE A 135 13.87 -1.65 -0.39
N ARG A 136 12.96 -0.92 0.23
CA ARG A 136 12.38 -1.23 1.54
C ARG A 136 11.03 -1.87 1.31
N ALA A 137 10.69 -2.85 2.13
CA ALA A 137 9.37 -3.47 2.07
C ALA A 137 8.74 -3.54 3.46
N GLY A 138 7.42 -3.33 3.52
CA GLY A 138 6.65 -3.43 4.76
C GLY A 138 5.36 -4.18 4.55
N LEU A 139 5.06 -5.11 5.46
CA LEU A 139 3.86 -5.93 5.40
C LEU A 139 3.03 -5.76 6.67
N HIS A 140 1.72 -5.69 6.46
CA HIS A 140 0.73 -5.78 7.54
C HIS A 140 -0.50 -6.55 7.07
N ALA A 141 -1.16 -7.27 7.99
CA ALA A 141 -2.39 -8.02 7.71
C ALA A 141 -3.54 -7.45 8.54
N GLY A 142 -4.70 -7.29 7.94
CA GLY A 142 -5.90 -6.81 8.60
C GLY A 142 -7.07 -6.61 7.64
N GLU A 143 -8.19 -6.14 8.18
CA GLU A 143 -9.37 -5.84 7.38
C GLU A 143 -9.19 -4.58 6.53
N CYS A 144 -9.42 -4.72 5.24
CA CYS A 144 -9.47 -3.65 4.25
C CYS A 144 -10.90 -3.40 3.79
N GLU A 145 -11.20 -2.17 3.42
CA GLU A 145 -12.38 -1.85 2.62
C GLU A 145 -12.03 -1.96 1.15
N ARG A 146 -12.77 -2.79 0.40
CA ARG A 146 -12.64 -2.88 -1.05
C ARG A 146 -13.52 -1.82 -1.70
N LEU A 147 -12.88 -0.90 -2.43
CA LEU A 147 -13.51 0.22 -3.13
C LEU A 147 -13.32 0.02 -4.65
N GLY A 148 -14.08 -0.89 -5.24
CA GLY A 148 -13.87 -1.29 -6.64
C GLY A 148 -12.52 -1.98 -6.84
N THR A 149 -11.61 -1.36 -7.57
CA THR A 149 -10.24 -1.85 -7.79
C THR A 149 -9.25 -1.36 -6.75
N ASP A 150 -9.64 -0.44 -5.87
CA ASP A 150 -8.80 0.12 -4.81
C ASP A 150 -9.04 -0.56 -3.46
N LEU A 151 -8.20 -0.25 -2.49
CA LEU A 151 -8.32 -0.67 -1.10
C LEU A 151 -8.27 0.56 -0.19
N GLY A 152 -9.06 0.51 0.88
CA GLY A 152 -9.08 1.52 1.94
C GLY A 152 -8.88 0.90 3.32
N GLY A 153 -8.80 1.77 4.34
CA GLY A 153 -8.74 1.37 5.75
C GLY A 153 -7.40 1.60 6.42
N LEU A 154 -7.42 1.50 7.75
CA LEU A 154 -6.26 1.76 8.60
C LEU A 154 -5.09 0.81 8.31
N VAL A 155 -5.38 -0.42 7.86
CA VAL A 155 -4.39 -1.43 7.50
C VAL A 155 -3.38 -0.93 6.46
N LEU A 156 -3.81 -0.10 5.51
CA LEU A 156 -2.91 0.49 4.51
C LEU A 156 -1.94 1.49 5.16
N HIS A 157 -2.45 2.32 6.07
CA HIS A 157 -1.60 3.27 6.80
C HIS A 157 -0.56 2.55 7.65
N ILE A 158 -0.95 1.47 8.33
CA ILE A 158 -0.02 0.66 9.12
C ILE A 158 1.04 0.05 8.20
N GLY A 159 0.65 -0.65 7.13
CA GLY A 159 1.57 -1.28 6.18
C GLY A 159 2.58 -0.29 5.58
N ALA A 160 2.12 0.90 5.18
CA ALA A 160 3.00 1.95 4.67
C ALA A 160 3.99 2.46 5.73
N ARG A 161 3.58 2.56 7.02
CA ARG A 161 4.48 2.96 8.10
C ARG A 161 5.48 1.86 8.47
N VAL A 162 5.07 0.60 8.40
CA VAL A 162 5.99 -0.54 8.54
C VAL A 162 7.06 -0.48 7.44
N ALA A 163 6.68 -0.26 6.18
CA ALA A 163 7.64 -0.08 5.08
C ALA A 163 8.58 1.11 5.28
N ALA A 164 8.05 2.26 5.70
CA ALA A 164 8.84 3.46 5.96
C ALA A 164 9.84 3.29 7.12
N SER A 165 9.58 2.37 8.05
CA SER A 165 10.49 2.07 9.16
C SER A 165 11.59 1.07 8.79
N ALA A 166 11.48 0.36 7.66
CA ALA A 166 12.44 -0.64 7.23
C ALA A 166 13.75 -0.01 6.76
N MET A 167 14.85 -0.71 7.01
CA MET A 167 16.17 -0.35 6.50
C MET A 167 16.28 -0.65 4.99
N PRO A 168 17.25 -0.05 4.28
CA PRO A 168 17.54 -0.41 2.89
C PRO A 168 17.76 -1.93 2.72
N GLY A 169 17.03 -2.55 1.79
CA GLY A 169 17.10 -3.99 1.54
C GLY A 169 16.28 -4.84 2.53
N GLU A 170 15.68 -4.25 3.55
CA GLU A 170 14.93 -4.97 4.59
C GLU A 170 13.47 -5.21 4.19
N ILE A 171 12.97 -6.38 4.55
CA ILE A 171 11.55 -6.72 4.52
C ILE A 171 11.06 -6.74 5.96
N ARG A 172 10.26 -5.76 6.33
CA ARG A 172 9.74 -5.59 7.69
C ARG A 172 8.28 -5.98 7.76
N VAL A 173 7.91 -6.65 8.83
CA VAL A 173 6.54 -7.11 9.06
C VAL A 173 6.05 -6.66 10.43
N SER A 174 4.74 -6.45 10.56
CA SER A 174 4.11 -6.29 11.88
C SER A 174 4.00 -7.64 12.62
N ARG A 175 3.87 -7.59 13.94
CA ARG A 175 3.59 -8.77 14.79
C ARG A 175 2.46 -9.62 14.22
N THR A 176 1.38 -9.01 13.79
CA THR A 176 0.23 -9.71 13.20
C THR A 176 0.65 -10.61 12.03
N VAL A 177 1.55 -10.15 11.16
CA VAL A 177 2.04 -10.95 10.04
C VAL A 177 2.91 -12.10 10.53
N ALA A 178 3.80 -11.85 11.48
CA ALA A 178 4.67 -12.88 12.06
C ALA A 178 3.85 -13.99 12.74
N ASP A 179 2.85 -13.62 13.54
CA ASP A 179 1.96 -14.56 14.23
C ASP A 179 1.14 -15.43 13.26
N LEU A 180 0.68 -14.85 12.14
CA LEU A 180 -0.11 -15.58 11.15
C LEU A 180 0.68 -16.62 10.33
N VAL A 181 2.00 -16.58 10.37
CA VAL A 181 2.88 -17.53 9.65
C VAL A 181 3.63 -18.49 10.60
N VAL A 182 3.26 -18.53 11.87
CA VAL A 182 3.80 -19.50 12.83
C VAL A 182 3.66 -20.91 12.27
N GLY A 183 4.73 -21.71 12.37
CA GLY A 183 4.80 -23.06 11.79
C GLY A 183 5.30 -23.12 10.35
N SER A 184 5.54 -21.97 9.70
CA SER A 184 6.26 -21.91 8.42
C SER A 184 7.78 -21.92 8.65
N PRO A 185 8.61 -22.20 7.60
CA PRO A 185 10.07 -22.13 7.69
C PRO A 185 10.63 -20.70 7.68
N LEU A 186 9.78 -19.69 7.84
CA LEU A 186 10.18 -18.29 7.87
C LEU A 186 10.77 -17.93 9.23
N GLU A 187 11.93 -17.28 9.21
CA GLU A 187 12.60 -16.78 10.39
C GLU A 187 12.45 -15.26 10.50
N PHE A 188 12.33 -14.78 11.72
CA PHE A 188 12.12 -13.38 12.02
C PHE A 188 13.10 -12.89 13.08
N GLU A 189 13.65 -11.72 12.84
CA GLU A 189 14.48 -10.99 13.79
C GLU A 189 13.69 -9.81 14.37
N ALA A 190 13.57 -9.73 15.69
CA ALA A 190 12.87 -8.65 16.34
C ALA A 190 13.52 -7.30 16.04
N ARG A 191 12.67 -6.31 15.75
CA ARG A 191 13.08 -4.92 15.57
C ARG A 191 12.57 -4.00 16.68
N GLY A 192 11.98 -4.60 17.72
CA GLY A 192 11.45 -3.91 18.89
C GLY A 192 10.10 -3.23 18.64
N GLU A 193 9.74 -2.38 19.57
CA GLU A 193 8.50 -1.61 19.55
C GLU A 193 8.69 -0.25 18.87
N HIS A 194 7.74 0.11 18.01
CA HIS A 194 7.75 1.35 17.25
C HIS A 194 6.44 2.12 17.44
N GLU A 195 6.55 3.45 17.47
CA GLU A 195 5.42 4.35 17.30
C GLU A 195 5.26 4.67 15.81
N LEU A 196 4.17 4.23 15.22
CA LEU A 196 3.89 4.47 13.81
C LEU A 196 3.14 5.79 13.65
N ARG A 197 3.74 6.76 12.99
CA ARG A 197 3.19 8.12 12.86
C ARG A 197 1.74 8.13 12.39
N GLY A 198 0.83 8.63 13.23
CA GLY A 198 -0.60 8.74 12.93
C GLY A 198 -1.38 7.43 13.06
N VAL A 199 -0.78 6.41 13.64
CA VAL A 199 -1.42 5.15 14.03
C VAL A 199 -1.35 5.04 15.55
N PRO A 200 -2.47 4.78 16.24
CA PRO A 200 -2.46 4.63 17.70
C PRO A 200 -1.67 3.41 18.18
N GLY A 201 -1.08 3.52 19.37
CA GLY A 201 -0.42 2.41 20.05
C GLY A 201 1.03 2.18 19.64
N ARG A 202 1.65 1.19 20.30
CA ARG A 202 2.99 0.69 20.03
C ARG A 202 2.91 -0.60 19.24
N TRP A 203 3.82 -0.75 18.28
CA TRP A 203 3.79 -1.83 17.30
C TRP A 203 5.09 -2.59 17.33
N GLU A 204 5.02 -3.86 17.70
CA GLU A 204 6.16 -4.77 17.55
C GLU A 204 6.39 -5.08 16.09
N LEU A 205 7.62 -4.87 15.63
CA LEU A 205 8.02 -5.10 14.26
C LEU A 205 9.14 -6.13 14.18
N TYR A 206 9.19 -6.84 13.07
CA TYR A 206 10.17 -7.90 12.81
C TYR A 206 10.74 -7.73 11.40
N ALA A 207 12.00 -8.09 11.22
CA ALA A 207 12.59 -8.27 9.88
C ALA A 207 12.49 -9.74 9.48
N VAL A 208 12.19 -9.99 8.22
CA VAL A 208 12.26 -11.32 7.65
C VAL A 208 13.73 -11.66 7.41
N SER A 209 14.21 -12.75 8.00
CA SER A 209 15.57 -13.27 7.78
C SER A 209 15.66 -14.03 6.47
N GLY A 210 16.76 -13.85 5.70
CA GLY A 210 17.00 -14.54 4.43
C GLY A 210 16.85 -13.69 3.18
#